data_ac05baebcca1b15407687866f0d97174
#
_entry.id   ac05baebcca1b15407687866f0d97174
#
_cell.length_a   1.000
_cell.length_b   1.000
_cell.length_c   1.000
_cell.angle_alpha   90.00
_cell.angle_beta   90.00
_cell.angle_gamma   90.00
#
_symmetry.space_group_name_H-M   'P 1'
#
loop_
_entity.id
_entity.type
_entity.pdbx_description
1 polymer ?
#
loop_
_entity_poly.entity_id
_entity_poly.type
_entity_poly.pdbx_seq_one_letter_code
_entity_poly.pdbx_strand_id
1 'polypeptide(L)'
;MSSELHHYKCGVDRKSNKAEVDPITTQIVRNSLNSAAEQMKRALCRTAMSPVIYDVLDFAGAIYDNHMRLLAQAPSLPLFMGTLNFCIEEAVKGVGGESKLNEGDIIIYNSPYGTGSHPQDAALVMPVFFDGELIAYTAIKAHWLDIAGKEPYSTDTVDVFQEGTVYPGVKLYNKGELVEDIYKMCIANTRVPNSVAGDINAQAIGVRAGERALKKIVAKYGLKKFRDTTEAIFDAGEMIVRNYLKKIPNGEYVGSGQMDSNGVEEGTVPFDLKVIIEDEKVILDMSNAPPQQNGPINCPLPSTVSTARVSMSMLAGSNEPPNEGFFRPIEVITKPGTLFHPCLLYTSPSPRDIS
;
A
#
# COMPACT_ATOMS: atom_id res chain seq x y z
N MET A 1 16.59 9.15 -20.57
CA MET A 1 16.07 9.03 -19.18
C MET A 1 16.03 10.41 -18.56
N SER A 2 14.90 10.83 -18.02
CA SER A 2 14.77 12.14 -17.36
C SER A 2 15.77 12.21 -16.20
N SER A 3 16.63 13.24 -16.20
CA SER A 3 17.56 13.51 -15.09
C SER A 3 16.86 14.19 -13.92
N GLU A 4 15.53 14.30 -13.97
CA GLU A 4 14.73 15.03 -12.99
C GLU A 4 14.50 14.18 -11.74
N LEU A 5 14.72 14.83 -10.59
CA LEU A 5 14.41 14.24 -9.30
C LEU A 5 12.89 14.12 -9.14
N HIS A 6 12.45 13.03 -8.55
CA HIS A 6 11.05 12.82 -8.22
C HIS A 6 10.79 13.19 -6.77
N HIS A 7 9.94 14.19 -6.55
CA HIS A 7 9.49 14.65 -5.24
C HIS A 7 8.11 14.07 -4.93
N TYR A 8 8.03 13.21 -3.93
CA TYR A 8 6.79 12.57 -3.52
C TYR A 8 6.35 13.04 -2.13
N LYS A 9 5.20 13.72 -2.07
CA LYS A 9 4.54 14.05 -0.80
C LYS A 9 3.83 12.80 -0.27
N CYS A 10 4.25 12.32 0.88
CA CYS A 10 3.74 11.08 1.45
C CYS A 10 2.28 11.16 1.92
N GLY A 11 1.74 12.34 2.18
CA GLY A 11 0.35 12.58 2.52
C GLY A 11 -0.31 13.63 1.64
N VAL A 12 -1.61 13.50 1.44
CA VAL A 12 -2.42 14.45 0.64
C VAL A 12 -2.86 15.61 1.51
N ASP A 13 -2.39 16.82 1.16
CA ASP A 13 -2.79 18.06 1.80
C ASP A 13 -4.10 18.56 1.17
N ARG A 14 -5.19 18.54 1.91
CA ARG A 14 -6.40 19.26 1.54
C ARG A 14 -6.68 20.28 2.63
N LYS A 15 -6.81 21.56 2.24
CA LYS A 15 -7.34 22.58 3.14
C LYS A 15 -8.78 22.20 3.44
N SER A 16 -9.02 21.59 4.61
CA SER A 16 -10.39 21.41 5.08
C SER A 16 -10.93 22.76 5.53
N ASN A 17 -12.15 23.09 5.14
CA ASN A 17 -12.92 24.04 5.92
C ASN A 17 -13.11 23.38 7.29
N LYS A 18 -12.46 23.93 8.33
CA LYS A 18 -12.56 23.42 9.71
C LYS A 18 -14.03 23.37 10.11
N ALA A 19 -14.67 22.23 9.90
CA ALA A 19 -15.97 21.97 10.49
C ALA A 19 -15.74 21.70 11.98
N GLU A 20 -16.49 22.38 12.84
CA GLU A 20 -16.51 22.08 14.27
C GLU A 20 -17.10 20.67 14.46
N VAL A 21 -16.23 19.69 14.64
CA VAL A 21 -16.64 18.32 14.93
C VAL A 21 -16.43 18.06 16.41
N ASP A 22 -17.46 17.52 17.04
CA ASP A 22 -17.41 17.10 18.44
C ASP A 22 -16.28 16.07 18.68
N PRO A 23 -15.34 16.33 19.60
CA PRO A 23 -14.21 15.44 19.89
C PRO A 23 -14.62 14.00 20.26
N ILE A 24 -15.76 13.85 20.97
CA ILE A 24 -16.29 12.53 21.35
C ILE A 24 -16.72 11.76 20.10
N THR A 25 -17.46 12.41 19.19
CA THR A 25 -17.83 11.80 17.90
C THR A 25 -16.59 11.42 17.09
N THR A 26 -15.57 12.29 17.05
CA THR A 26 -14.31 12.01 16.36
C THR A 26 -13.63 10.75 16.88
N GLN A 27 -13.54 10.60 18.21
CA GLN A 27 -12.96 9.42 18.83
C GLN A 27 -13.78 8.15 18.56
N ILE A 28 -15.11 8.22 18.61
CA ILE A 28 -15.98 7.07 18.33
C ILE A 28 -15.86 6.63 16.87
N VAL A 29 -15.83 7.55 15.92
CA VAL A 29 -15.67 7.23 14.48
C VAL A 29 -14.30 6.63 14.22
N ARG A 30 -13.22 7.20 14.79
CA ARG A 30 -11.86 6.64 14.71
C ARG A 30 -11.83 5.18 15.20
N ASN A 31 -12.34 4.93 16.40
CA ASN A 31 -12.37 3.58 16.97
C ASN A 31 -13.22 2.62 16.13
N SER A 32 -14.32 3.12 15.54
CA SER A 32 -15.17 2.32 14.66
C SER A 32 -14.46 1.96 13.35
N LEU A 33 -13.68 2.88 12.78
CA LEU A 33 -12.85 2.64 11.59
C LEU A 33 -11.75 1.62 11.88
N ASN A 34 -11.03 1.76 13.01
CA ASN A 34 -10.01 0.81 13.43
C ASN A 34 -10.63 -0.59 13.68
N SER A 35 -11.83 -0.64 14.28
CA SER A 35 -12.57 -1.89 14.45
C SER A 35 -13.00 -2.50 13.13
N ALA A 36 -13.34 -1.69 12.13
CA ALA A 36 -13.68 -2.18 10.79
C ALA A 36 -12.46 -2.81 10.09
N ALA A 37 -11.29 -2.18 10.17
CA ALA A 37 -10.05 -2.74 9.65
C ALA A 37 -9.68 -4.05 10.37
N GLU A 38 -9.84 -4.11 11.70
CA GLU A 38 -9.61 -5.34 12.47
C GLU A 38 -10.60 -6.46 12.10
N GLN A 39 -11.84 -6.13 11.72
CA GLN A 39 -12.79 -7.12 11.21
C GLN A 39 -12.35 -7.68 9.85
N MET A 40 -11.75 -6.86 8.95
CA MET A 40 -11.16 -7.33 7.71
C MET A 40 -10.06 -8.36 7.98
N LYS A 41 -9.11 -8.04 8.88
CA LYS A 41 -8.04 -8.95 9.31
C LYS A 41 -8.59 -10.27 9.86
N ARG A 42 -9.53 -10.21 10.80
CA ARG A 42 -10.11 -11.41 11.40
C ARG A 42 -10.84 -12.27 10.37
N ALA A 43 -11.55 -11.65 9.44
CA ALA A 43 -12.22 -12.37 8.37
C ALA A 43 -11.20 -13.09 7.48
N LEU A 44 -10.14 -12.40 7.06
CA LEU A 44 -9.04 -12.98 6.29
C LEU A 44 -8.38 -14.16 7.02
N CYS A 45 -7.84 -13.94 8.21
CA CYS A 45 -7.09 -14.96 8.95
C CYS A 45 -7.93 -16.22 9.30
N ARG A 46 -9.24 -16.07 9.49
CA ARG A 46 -10.13 -17.20 9.80
C ARG A 46 -10.52 -18.04 8.60
N THR A 47 -10.37 -17.51 7.40
CA THR A 47 -10.82 -18.17 6.17
C THR A 47 -9.67 -18.46 5.19
N ALA A 48 -8.47 -17.92 5.42
CA ALA A 48 -7.29 -18.21 4.64
C ALA A 48 -6.85 -19.68 4.77
N MET A 49 -6.32 -20.21 3.69
CA MET A 49 -5.80 -21.57 3.61
C MET A 49 -4.28 -21.63 3.78
N SER A 50 -3.59 -20.53 3.48
CA SER A 50 -2.13 -20.44 3.58
C SER A 50 -1.67 -20.06 5.00
N PRO A 51 -0.73 -20.83 5.62
CA PRO A 51 -0.10 -20.44 6.88
C PRO A 51 0.64 -19.10 6.78
N VAL A 52 1.13 -18.72 5.63
CA VAL A 52 1.77 -17.42 5.41
C VAL A 52 0.81 -16.28 5.74
N ILE A 53 -0.48 -16.44 5.45
CA ILE A 53 -1.51 -15.44 5.78
C ILE A 53 -1.98 -15.55 7.23
N TYR A 54 -2.40 -16.75 7.71
CA TYR A 54 -3.06 -16.86 9.00
C TYR A 54 -2.12 -17.01 10.21
N ASP A 55 -0.87 -17.43 9.99
CA ASP A 55 0.12 -17.68 11.04
C ASP A 55 1.27 -16.66 11.00
N VAL A 56 1.92 -16.50 9.84
CA VAL A 56 3.00 -15.49 9.63
C VAL A 56 2.44 -14.06 9.58
N LEU A 57 1.15 -13.88 9.22
CA LEU A 57 0.47 -12.59 9.05
C LEU A 57 1.06 -11.73 7.92
N ASP A 58 1.50 -12.38 6.84
CA ASP A 58 2.09 -11.72 5.68
C ASP A 58 1.00 -11.14 4.77
N PHE A 59 0.42 -10.07 5.23
CA PHE A 59 -0.62 -9.31 4.55
C PHE A 59 -0.71 -7.88 5.08
N ALA A 60 -1.48 -7.03 4.40
CA ALA A 60 -2.02 -5.79 4.92
C ALA A 60 -3.49 -5.64 4.55
N GLY A 61 -4.28 -5.06 5.47
CA GLY A 61 -5.69 -4.76 5.23
C GLY A 61 -6.02 -3.36 5.73
N ALA A 62 -6.62 -2.54 4.86
CA ALA A 62 -6.91 -1.15 5.20
C ALA A 62 -8.16 -0.60 4.49
N ILE A 63 -8.66 0.51 5.02
CA ILE A 63 -9.77 1.30 4.49
C ILE A 63 -9.23 2.66 4.09
N TYR A 64 -9.53 3.08 2.89
CA TYR A 64 -9.18 4.38 2.31
C TYR A 64 -10.44 5.15 1.95
N ASP A 65 -10.39 6.47 1.99
CA ASP A 65 -11.48 7.28 1.44
C ASP A 65 -11.47 7.27 -0.10
N ASN A 66 -12.44 7.94 -0.71
CA ASN A 66 -12.54 8.05 -2.18
C ASN A 66 -11.40 8.87 -2.83
N HIS A 67 -10.53 9.48 -2.05
CA HIS A 67 -9.30 10.15 -2.51
C HIS A 67 -8.05 9.33 -2.21
N MET A 68 -8.21 8.04 -1.90
CA MET A 68 -7.14 7.10 -1.58
C MET A 68 -6.30 7.53 -0.37
N ARG A 69 -6.91 8.25 0.59
CA ARG A 69 -6.30 8.65 1.86
C ARG A 69 -6.59 7.61 2.93
N LEU A 70 -5.59 7.22 3.69
CA LEU A 70 -5.68 6.16 4.70
C LEU A 70 -6.59 6.57 5.88
N LEU A 71 -7.75 5.92 6.01
CA LEU A 71 -8.67 6.09 7.14
C LEU A 71 -8.30 5.21 8.33
N ALA A 72 -8.06 3.93 8.10
CA ALA A 72 -7.70 2.95 9.12
C ALA A 72 -7.04 1.73 8.50
N GLN A 73 -6.19 1.07 9.29
CA GLN A 73 -5.53 -0.17 8.91
C GLN A 73 -5.48 -1.14 10.08
N ALA A 74 -5.52 -2.44 9.76
CA ALA A 74 -5.32 -3.48 10.76
C ALA A 74 -3.83 -3.70 11.04
N PRO A 75 -3.43 -3.97 12.29
CA PRO A 75 -2.04 -4.33 12.59
C PRO A 75 -1.63 -5.60 11.83
N SER A 76 -0.59 -5.47 10.99
CA SER A 76 -0.03 -6.54 10.15
C SER A 76 1.38 -6.13 9.70
N LEU A 77 1.90 -6.64 8.57
CA LEU A 77 3.23 -6.29 8.10
C LEU A 77 3.35 -4.78 7.80
N PRO A 78 4.18 -4.02 8.55
CA PRO A 78 4.20 -2.56 8.46
C PRO A 78 4.49 -2.02 7.06
N LEU A 79 5.44 -2.62 6.34
CA LEU A 79 5.82 -2.18 5.01
C LEU A 79 4.64 -2.19 4.03
N PHE A 80 3.79 -3.21 4.10
CA PHE A 80 2.64 -3.34 3.20
C PHE A 80 1.56 -2.31 3.45
N MET A 81 1.41 -1.85 4.69
CA MET A 81 0.39 -0.88 5.07
C MET A 81 0.56 0.46 4.34
N GLY A 82 1.80 0.90 4.17
CA GLY A 82 2.12 2.16 3.49
C GLY A 82 2.02 2.10 1.96
N THR A 83 1.77 0.94 1.35
CA THR A 83 1.74 0.77 -0.12
C THR A 83 0.35 0.62 -0.71
N LEU A 84 -0.70 0.38 0.10
CA LEU A 84 -2.02 0.02 -0.42
C LEU A 84 -2.70 1.14 -1.22
N ASN A 85 -2.43 2.43 -0.95
CA ASN A 85 -2.95 3.50 -1.78
C ASN A 85 -2.46 3.41 -3.24
N PHE A 86 -1.20 3.03 -3.45
CA PHE A 86 -0.66 2.79 -4.80
C PHE A 86 -1.33 1.60 -5.47
N CYS A 87 -1.57 0.51 -4.71
CA CYS A 87 -2.32 -0.64 -5.22
C CYS A 87 -3.73 -0.24 -5.68
N ILE A 88 -4.43 0.60 -4.90
CA ILE A 88 -5.77 1.08 -5.24
C ILE A 88 -5.71 1.94 -6.52
N GLU A 89 -4.78 2.88 -6.58
CA GLU A 89 -4.61 3.78 -7.72
C GLU A 89 -4.37 2.99 -9.01
N GLU A 90 -3.41 2.08 -9.01
CA GLU A 90 -3.06 1.29 -10.18
C GLU A 90 -4.15 0.26 -10.54
N ALA A 91 -4.80 -0.36 -9.56
CA ALA A 91 -5.94 -1.24 -9.80
C ALA A 91 -7.11 -0.51 -10.47
N VAL A 92 -7.42 0.71 -10.01
CA VAL A 92 -8.47 1.57 -10.59
C VAL A 92 -8.09 2.01 -12.00
N LYS A 93 -6.83 2.40 -12.26
CA LYS A 93 -6.32 2.68 -13.60
C LYS A 93 -6.44 1.46 -14.53
N GLY A 94 -6.07 0.27 -14.05
CA GLY A 94 -6.14 -0.97 -14.81
C GLY A 94 -7.52 -1.30 -15.35
N VAL A 95 -8.58 -1.00 -14.60
CA VAL A 95 -9.97 -1.21 -15.06
C VAL A 95 -10.53 -0.04 -15.89
N GLY A 96 -9.74 1.00 -16.15
CA GLY A 96 -10.13 2.16 -16.97
C GLY A 96 -10.67 3.36 -16.18
N GLY A 97 -10.32 3.45 -14.88
CA GLY A 97 -10.64 4.59 -14.02
C GLY A 97 -11.94 4.45 -13.22
N GLU A 98 -12.20 5.40 -12.33
CA GLU A 98 -13.33 5.38 -11.38
C GLU A 98 -14.70 5.27 -12.06
N SER A 99 -14.86 5.84 -13.27
CA SER A 99 -16.12 5.78 -14.04
C SER A 99 -16.50 4.36 -14.49
N LYS A 100 -15.58 3.41 -14.39
CA LYS A 100 -15.81 1.99 -14.72
C LYS A 100 -16.10 1.13 -13.50
N LEU A 101 -16.05 1.71 -12.30
CA LEU A 101 -16.33 1.01 -11.06
C LEU A 101 -17.84 0.90 -10.83
N ASN A 102 -18.23 -0.22 -10.25
CA ASN A 102 -19.61 -0.49 -9.83
C ASN A 102 -19.60 -1.05 -8.40
N GLU A 103 -20.74 -0.94 -7.72
CA GLU A 103 -20.93 -1.60 -6.44
C GLU A 103 -20.79 -3.12 -6.61
N GLY A 104 -20.04 -3.74 -5.69
CA GLY A 104 -19.75 -5.17 -5.70
C GLY A 104 -18.53 -5.58 -6.54
N ASP A 105 -17.91 -4.65 -7.27
CA ASP A 105 -16.64 -4.95 -7.97
C ASP A 105 -15.54 -5.29 -6.98
N ILE A 106 -14.68 -6.26 -7.33
CA ILE A 106 -13.39 -6.51 -6.66
C ILE A 106 -12.33 -6.64 -7.75
N ILE A 107 -11.29 -5.85 -7.66
CA ILE A 107 -10.21 -5.78 -8.63
C ILE A 107 -9.00 -6.50 -8.07
N ILE A 108 -8.36 -7.36 -8.87
CA ILE A 108 -7.06 -7.97 -8.55
C ILE A 108 -5.94 -7.19 -9.21
N TYR A 109 -4.88 -6.93 -8.44
CA TYR A 109 -3.68 -6.23 -8.89
C TYR A 109 -2.44 -6.74 -8.12
N ASN A 110 -1.32 -7.00 -8.81
CA ASN A 110 -0.09 -7.45 -8.15
C ASN A 110 1.20 -6.98 -8.83
N SER A 111 1.16 -6.02 -9.76
CA SER A 111 2.39 -5.53 -10.34
C SER A 111 3.29 -4.88 -9.28
N PRO A 112 4.59 -5.24 -9.18
CA PRO A 112 5.53 -4.72 -8.17
C PRO A 112 5.64 -3.20 -8.12
N TYR A 113 5.45 -2.54 -9.25
CA TYR A 113 5.54 -1.08 -9.35
C TYR A 113 4.41 -0.33 -8.63
N GLY A 114 3.28 -1.00 -8.38
CA GLY A 114 2.18 -0.46 -7.59
C GLY A 114 2.02 -1.15 -6.24
N THR A 115 2.38 -2.45 -6.11
CA THR A 115 2.35 -3.12 -4.81
C THR A 115 3.56 -2.76 -3.94
N GLY A 116 4.67 -2.38 -4.56
CA GLY A 116 5.92 -2.08 -3.87
C GLY A 116 6.71 -3.31 -3.45
N SER A 117 6.23 -4.51 -3.76
CA SER A 117 6.83 -5.78 -3.39
C SER A 117 6.70 -6.77 -4.56
N HIS A 118 7.19 -8.00 -4.38
CA HIS A 118 7.14 -9.01 -5.43
C HIS A 118 5.68 -9.39 -5.83
N PRO A 119 5.46 -10.00 -7.01
CA PRO A 119 4.11 -10.29 -7.53
C PRO A 119 3.26 -11.25 -6.70
N GLN A 120 3.87 -12.06 -5.80
CA GLN A 120 3.16 -12.95 -4.88
C GLN A 120 2.24 -12.15 -3.93
N ASP A 121 2.54 -10.88 -3.67
CA ASP A 121 1.75 -10.00 -2.82
C ASP A 121 0.55 -9.42 -3.57
N ALA A 122 -0.42 -10.27 -3.87
CA ALA A 122 -1.59 -9.88 -4.63
C ALA A 122 -2.56 -9.04 -3.80
N ALA A 123 -2.97 -7.91 -4.36
CA ALA A 123 -3.97 -7.02 -3.76
C ALA A 123 -5.36 -7.27 -4.35
N LEU A 124 -6.36 -7.39 -3.49
CA LEU A 124 -7.77 -7.25 -3.84
C LEU A 124 -8.28 -5.90 -3.37
N VAL A 125 -8.81 -5.12 -4.30
CA VAL A 125 -9.32 -3.76 -4.08
C VAL A 125 -10.82 -3.73 -4.37
N MET A 126 -11.61 -3.24 -3.41
CA MET A 126 -13.06 -3.14 -3.54
C MET A 126 -13.51 -1.68 -3.35
N PRO A 127 -14.15 -1.05 -4.36
CA PRO A 127 -14.79 0.25 -4.21
C PRO A 127 -16.03 0.12 -3.33
N VAL A 128 -16.23 1.08 -2.43
CA VAL A 128 -17.36 1.14 -1.51
C VAL A 128 -18.30 2.25 -1.93
N PHE A 129 -19.54 1.88 -2.28
CA PHE A 129 -20.58 2.82 -2.65
C PHE A 129 -21.61 2.96 -1.51
N PHE A 130 -22.11 4.17 -1.33
CA PHE A 130 -23.21 4.48 -0.41
C PHE A 130 -24.16 5.45 -1.09
N ASP A 131 -25.43 5.09 -1.20
CA ASP A 131 -26.46 5.84 -1.93
C ASP A 131 -26.05 6.21 -3.37
N GLY A 132 -25.34 5.29 -4.04
CA GLY A 132 -24.88 5.47 -5.43
C GLY A 132 -23.60 6.31 -5.57
N GLU A 133 -23.03 6.84 -4.49
CA GLU A 133 -21.79 7.60 -4.47
C GLU A 133 -20.61 6.72 -4.05
N LEU A 134 -19.47 6.81 -4.76
CA LEU A 134 -18.21 6.19 -4.34
C LEU A 134 -17.65 6.96 -3.14
N ILE A 135 -17.59 6.32 -1.98
CA ILE A 135 -17.18 6.96 -0.73
C ILE A 135 -15.83 6.53 -0.21
N ALA A 136 -15.37 5.34 -0.59
CA ALA A 136 -14.18 4.72 -0.03
C ALA A 136 -13.70 3.52 -0.85
N TYR A 137 -12.56 2.97 -0.43
CA TYR A 137 -12.03 1.68 -0.88
C TYR A 137 -11.66 0.83 0.32
N THR A 138 -11.91 -0.46 0.23
CA THR A 138 -11.30 -1.46 1.09
C THR A 138 -10.30 -2.27 0.30
N ALA A 139 -9.11 -2.51 0.86
CA ALA A 139 -8.07 -3.24 0.18
C ALA A 139 -7.38 -4.22 1.12
N ILE A 140 -7.06 -5.40 0.60
CA ILE A 140 -6.21 -6.39 1.25
C ILE A 140 -5.14 -6.83 0.26
N LYS A 141 -3.88 -6.69 0.63
CA LYS A 141 -2.72 -7.28 -0.05
C LYS A 141 -2.22 -8.44 0.80
N ALA A 142 -2.05 -9.62 0.20
CA ALA A 142 -1.60 -10.81 0.91
C ALA A 142 -0.66 -11.64 0.05
N HIS A 143 0.32 -12.28 0.70
CA HIS A 143 1.28 -13.15 0.05
C HIS A 143 0.65 -14.50 -0.32
N TRP A 144 0.53 -14.77 -1.63
CA TRP A 144 0.11 -16.07 -2.14
C TRP A 144 1.31 -17.00 -2.24
N LEU A 145 1.13 -18.26 -1.85
CA LEU A 145 2.20 -19.25 -1.82
C LEU A 145 2.90 -19.46 -3.16
N ASP A 146 2.18 -19.30 -4.27
CA ASP A 146 2.72 -19.51 -5.60
C ASP A 146 1.86 -18.88 -6.68
N ILE A 147 2.49 -18.22 -7.64
CA ILE A 147 1.88 -17.59 -8.82
C ILE A 147 2.63 -17.92 -10.12
N ALA A 148 3.16 -19.14 -10.23
CA ALA A 148 3.92 -19.63 -11.38
C ALA A 148 5.23 -18.87 -11.67
N GLY A 149 5.92 -18.38 -10.66
CA GLY A 149 7.29 -17.89 -10.81
C GLY A 149 8.29 -19.04 -11.08
N LYS A 150 9.55 -18.67 -11.25
CA LYS A 150 10.68 -19.62 -11.39
C LYS A 150 10.65 -20.65 -10.27
N GLU A 151 10.48 -20.19 -9.05
CA GLU A 151 10.25 -20.98 -7.84
C GLU A 151 9.25 -20.24 -6.94
N PRO A 152 8.62 -20.90 -5.95
CA PRO A 152 7.74 -20.23 -5.00
C PRO A 152 8.42 -19.08 -4.24
N TYR A 153 9.71 -19.24 -3.94
CA TYR A 153 10.59 -18.25 -3.32
C TYR A 153 11.92 -18.21 -4.07
N SER A 154 12.07 -17.26 -5.00
CA SER A 154 13.30 -17.05 -5.76
C SER A 154 14.09 -15.87 -5.20
N THR A 155 15.39 -16.05 -5.00
CA THR A 155 16.33 -15.02 -4.54
C THR A 155 17.34 -14.60 -5.61
N ASP A 156 17.19 -15.13 -6.82
CA ASP A 156 18.12 -14.99 -7.95
C ASP A 156 17.39 -14.63 -9.26
N THR A 157 16.22 -14.04 -9.17
CA THR A 157 15.47 -13.54 -10.32
C THR A 157 16.14 -12.32 -10.93
N VAL A 158 16.13 -12.23 -12.26
CA VAL A 158 16.74 -11.13 -13.01
C VAL A 158 15.73 -10.26 -13.76
N ASP A 159 14.48 -10.68 -13.79
CA ASP A 159 13.36 -9.88 -14.31
C ASP A 159 12.02 -10.25 -13.62
N VAL A 160 11.06 -9.36 -13.71
CA VAL A 160 9.74 -9.52 -13.07
C VAL A 160 8.96 -10.74 -13.58
N PHE A 161 9.20 -11.19 -14.80
CA PHE A 161 8.50 -12.33 -15.38
C PHE A 161 8.97 -13.66 -14.78
N GLN A 162 10.18 -13.71 -14.22
CA GLN A 162 10.66 -14.86 -13.46
C GLN A 162 10.03 -14.94 -12.06
N GLU A 163 9.49 -13.84 -11.56
CA GLU A 163 8.86 -13.78 -10.24
C GLU A 163 7.42 -14.31 -10.24
N GLY A 164 6.76 -14.34 -11.41
CA GLY A 164 5.44 -14.95 -11.56
C GLY A 164 4.46 -14.15 -12.40
N THR A 165 3.20 -14.60 -12.36
CA THR A 165 2.11 -14.01 -13.15
C THR A 165 1.74 -12.62 -12.62
N VAL A 166 1.68 -11.64 -13.54
CA VAL A 166 1.27 -10.27 -13.21
C VAL A 166 -0.19 -10.04 -13.59
N TYR A 167 -0.99 -9.55 -12.64
CA TYR A 167 -2.36 -9.10 -12.82
C TYR A 167 -2.39 -7.56 -12.88
N PRO A 168 -2.69 -6.95 -14.03
CA PRO A 168 -2.49 -5.51 -14.26
C PRO A 168 -3.64 -4.61 -13.77
N GLY A 169 -4.52 -5.12 -12.92
CA GLY A 169 -5.77 -4.46 -12.54
C GLY A 169 -6.93 -4.92 -13.43
N VAL A 170 -7.54 -6.05 -13.05
CA VAL A 170 -8.71 -6.62 -13.73
C VAL A 170 -9.78 -6.97 -12.71
N LYS A 171 -11.06 -6.91 -13.10
CA LYS A 171 -12.16 -7.26 -12.22
C LYS A 171 -12.21 -8.77 -12.00
N LEU A 172 -11.91 -9.20 -10.77
CA LEU A 172 -12.12 -10.58 -10.32
C LEU A 172 -13.60 -10.83 -9.97
N TYR A 173 -14.29 -9.80 -9.45
CA TYR A 173 -15.73 -9.76 -9.32
C TYR A 173 -16.25 -8.52 -10.05
N ASN A 174 -17.31 -8.70 -10.83
CA ASN A 174 -18.00 -7.62 -11.54
C ASN A 174 -19.44 -7.54 -11.03
N LYS A 175 -19.78 -6.41 -10.37
CA LYS A 175 -21.10 -6.19 -9.75
C LYS A 175 -21.52 -7.30 -8.79
N GLY A 176 -20.57 -7.83 -8.03
CA GLY A 176 -20.78 -8.89 -7.06
C GLY A 176 -20.63 -10.32 -7.61
N GLU A 177 -20.64 -10.50 -8.93
CA GLU A 177 -20.54 -11.81 -9.61
C GLU A 177 -19.06 -12.13 -9.91
N LEU A 178 -18.64 -13.39 -9.62
CA LEU A 178 -17.29 -13.86 -9.92
C LEU A 178 -17.07 -13.89 -11.44
N VAL A 179 -15.97 -13.33 -11.91
CA VAL A 179 -15.54 -13.44 -13.30
C VAL A 179 -14.76 -14.75 -13.45
N GLU A 180 -15.51 -15.82 -13.80
CA GLU A 180 -15.03 -17.20 -13.85
C GLU A 180 -13.73 -17.36 -14.64
N ASP A 181 -13.59 -16.68 -15.79
CA ASP A 181 -12.41 -16.84 -16.64
C ASP A 181 -11.15 -16.24 -15.99
N ILE A 182 -11.26 -15.08 -15.32
CA ILE A 182 -10.16 -14.49 -14.55
C ILE A 182 -9.79 -15.40 -13.38
N TYR A 183 -10.79 -15.90 -12.64
CA TYR A 183 -10.55 -16.83 -11.54
C TYR A 183 -9.82 -18.10 -12.00
N LYS A 184 -10.28 -18.72 -13.11
CA LYS A 184 -9.62 -19.89 -13.69
C LYS A 184 -8.17 -19.61 -14.10
N MET A 185 -7.89 -18.42 -14.66
CA MET A 185 -6.51 -18.00 -14.97
C MET A 185 -5.65 -17.92 -13.71
N CYS A 186 -6.16 -17.36 -12.61
CA CYS A 186 -5.42 -17.34 -11.34
C CYS A 186 -5.08 -18.74 -10.86
N ILE A 187 -6.07 -19.66 -10.91
CA ILE A 187 -5.91 -21.03 -10.41
C ILE A 187 -5.03 -21.88 -11.33
N ALA A 188 -5.04 -21.63 -12.64
CA ALA A 188 -4.16 -22.32 -13.59
C ALA A 188 -2.69 -21.93 -13.47
N ASN A 189 -2.41 -20.74 -12.93
CA ASN A 189 -1.05 -20.19 -12.77
C ASN A 189 -0.54 -20.35 -11.35
N THR A 190 -0.69 -21.55 -10.77
CA THR A 190 -0.13 -21.90 -9.45
C THR A 190 0.05 -23.41 -9.31
N ARG A 191 1.11 -23.81 -8.61
CA ARG A 191 1.39 -25.21 -8.24
C ARG A 191 0.55 -25.68 -7.05
N VAL A 192 -0.11 -24.76 -6.33
CA VAL A 192 -0.92 -25.03 -5.13
C VAL A 192 -2.35 -24.46 -5.25
N PRO A 193 -3.15 -24.92 -6.26
CA PRO A 193 -4.40 -24.29 -6.65
C PRO A 193 -5.44 -24.20 -5.51
N ASN A 194 -5.50 -25.18 -4.62
CA ASN A 194 -6.46 -25.19 -3.52
C ASN A 194 -6.14 -24.10 -2.47
N SER A 195 -4.87 -23.90 -2.16
CA SER A 195 -4.44 -22.83 -1.24
C SER A 195 -4.72 -21.45 -1.80
N VAL A 196 -4.31 -21.21 -3.05
CA VAL A 196 -4.53 -19.91 -3.71
C VAL A 196 -6.02 -19.61 -3.89
N ALA A 197 -6.83 -20.62 -4.26
CA ALA A 197 -8.28 -20.47 -4.34
C ALA A 197 -8.90 -20.07 -2.98
N GLY A 198 -8.46 -20.72 -1.90
CA GLY A 198 -8.90 -20.39 -0.55
C GLY A 198 -8.49 -18.98 -0.13
N ASP A 199 -7.27 -18.58 -0.43
CA ASP A 199 -6.73 -17.25 -0.07
C ASP A 199 -7.39 -16.12 -0.87
N ILE A 200 -7.68 -16.32 -2.16
CA ILE A 200 -8.50 -15.40 -2.97
C ILE A 200 -9.87 -15.18 -2.31
N ASN A 201 -10.54 -16.28 -1.94
CA ASN A 201 -11.85 -16.20 -1.29
C ASN A 201 -11.76 -15.49 0.07
N ALA A 202 -10.73 -15.78 0.86
CA ALA A 202 -10.49 -15.14 2.15
C ALA A 202 -10.28 -13.63 2.03
N GLN A 203 -9.48 -13.18 1.05
CA GLN A 203 -9.30 -11.77 0.77
C GLN A 203 -10.62 -11.11 0.33
N ALA A 204 -11.40 -11.75 -0.55
CA ALA A 204 -12.71 -11.24 -0.98
C ALA A 204 -13.70 -11.11 0.19
N ILE A 205 -13.71 -12.07 1.13
CA ILE A 205 -14.51 -12.02 2.37
C ILE A 205 -14.03 -10.86 3.24
N GLY A 206 -12.72 -10.65 3.34
CA GLY A 206 -12.10 -9.59 4.13
C GLY A 206 -12.46 -8.19 3.63
N VAL A 207 -12.31 -7.90 2.33
CA VAL A 207 -12.67 -6.58 1.78
C VAL A 207 -14.17 -6.30 1.90
N ARG A 208 -15.04 -7.30 1.69
CA ARG A 208 -16.49 -7.18 1.92
C ARG A 208 -16.84 -6.96 3.40
N ALA A 209 -16.06 -7.50 4.34
CA ALA A 209 -16.26 -7.22 5.76
C ALA A 209 -15.99 -5.75 6.08
N GLY A 210 -14.94 -5.17 5.51
CA GLY A 210 -14.62 -3.74 5.61
C GLY A 210 -15.72 -2.86 5.02
N GLU A 211 -16.19 -3.18 3.80
CA GLU A 211 -17.31 -2.49 3.17
C GLU A 211 -18.55 -2.43 4.08
N ARG A 212 -19.00 -3.60 4.57
CA ARG A 212 -20.17 -3.68 5.45
C ARG A 212 -20.01 -2.87 6.74
N ALA A 213 -18.83 -2.92 7.34
CA ALA A 213 -18.55 -2.18 8.56
C ALA A 213 -18.53 -0.67 8.31
N LEU A 214 -17.92 -0.21 7.22
CA LEU A 214 -17.86 1.20 6.84
C LEU A 214 -19.26 1.74 6.51
N LYS A 215 -20.07 1.03 5.72
CA LYS A 215 -21.44 1.40 5.41
C LYS A 215 -22.29 1.60 6.69
N LYS A 216 -22.10 0.77 7.72
CA LYS A 216 -22.77 0.95 9.02
C LYS A 216 -22.36 2.25 9.72
N ILE A 217 -21.09 2.63 9.66
CA ILE A 217 -20.58 3.88 10.23
C ILE A 217 -21.23 5.06 9.50
N VAL A 218 -21.18 5.06 8.15
CA VAL A 218 -21.74 6.14 7.34
C VAL A 218 -23.26 6.25 7.51
N ALA A 219 -23.99 5.13 7.53
CA ALA A 219 -25.43 5.12 7.77
C ALA A 219 -25.80 5.71 9.15
N LYS A 220 -24.97 5.48 10.18
CA LYS A 220 -25.22 6.00 11.54
C LYS A 220 -25.02 7.50 11.67
N TYR A 221 -23.98 8.04 11.02
CA TYR A 221 -23.57 9.45 11.22
C TYR A 221 -23.98 10.37 10.06
N GLY A 222 -24.31 9.81 8.90
CA GLY A 222 -24.49 10.52 7.64
C GLY A 222 -23.16 10.84 6.97
N LEU A 223 -23.16 10.88 5.64
CA LEU A 223 -21.96 11.03 4.83
C LEU A 223 -21.21 12.35 5.11
N LYS A 224 -21.94 13.47 5.25
CA LYS A 224 -21.31 14.76 5.54
C LYS A 224 -20.55 14.74 6.87
N LYS A 225 -21.21 14.29 7.95
CA LYS A 225 -20.57 14.24 9.28
C LYS A 225 -19.41 13.25 9.31
N PHE A 226 -19.53 12.13 8.59
CA PHE A 226 -18.42 11.17 8.43
C PHE A 226 -17.21 11.85 7.80
N ARG A 227 -17.36 12.57 6.68
CA ARG A 227 -16.27 13.29 6.01
C ARG A 227 -15.64 14.36 6.88
N ASP A 228 -16.46 15.19 7.53
CA ASP A 228 -15.98 16.24 8.44
C ASP A 228 -15.15 15.61 9.59
N THR A 229 -15.61 14.47 10.11
CA THR A 229 -14.93 13.75 11.20
C THR A 229 -13.60 13.12 10.72
N THR A 230 -13.56 12.59 9.51
CA THR A 230 -12.31 12.01 8.97
C THR A 230 -11.24 13.07 8.76
N GLU A 231 -11.60 14.29 8.33
CA GLU A 231 -10.63 15.40 8.26
C GLU A 231 -10.08 15.75 9.65
N ALA A 232 -10.92 15.80 10.68
CA ALA A 232 -10.46 16.04 12.06
C ALA A 232 -9.54 14.92 12.57
N ILE A 233 -9.76 13.67 12.17
CA ILE A 233 -8.88 12.54 12.47
C ILE A 233 -7.53 12.73 11.78
N PHE A 234 -7.49 13.15 10.53
CA PHE A 234 -6.25 13.42 9.80
C PHE A 234 -5.48 14.59 10.41
N ASP A 235 -6.15 15.69 10.74
CA ASP A 235 -5.50 16.85 11.39
C ASP A 235 -4.87 16.44 12.74
N ALA A 236 -5.55 15.62 13.52
CA ALA A 236 -4.99 15.09 14.77
C ALA A 236 -3.76 14.21 14.52
N GLY A 237 -3.79 13.35 13.48
CA GLY A 237 -2.64 12.53 13.09
C GLY A 237 -1.45 13.36 12.64
N GLU A 238 -1.66 14.40 11.86
CA GLU A 238 -0.62 15.34 11.42
C GLU A 238 0.06 16.03 12.61
N MET A 239 -0.72 16.48 13.58
CA MET A 239 -0.18 17.12 14.79
C MET A 239 0.74 16.20 15.60
N ILE A 240 0.50 14.90 15.61
CA ILE A 240 1.38 13.94 16.29
C ILE A 240 2.79 13.99 15.70
N VAL A 241 2.91 13.87 14.37
CA VAL A 241 4.21 13.86 13.70
C VAL A 241 4.87 15.24 13.75
N ARG A 242 4.13 16.33 13.55
CA ARG A 242 4.68 17.69 13.68
C ARG A 242 5.20 17.97 15.09
N ASN A 243 4.48 17.58 16.12
CA ASN A 243 4.94 17.74 17.51
C ASN A 243 6.18 16.88 17.84
N TYR A 244 6.37 15.75 17.16
CA TYR A 244 7.61 15.00 17.25
C TYR A 244 8.75 15.74 16.56
N LEU A 245 8.56 16.21 15.32
CA LEU A 245 9.57 16.93 14.54
C LEU A 245 10.05 18.21 15.22
N LYS A 246 9.19 18.97 15.91
CA LYS A 246 9.57 20.13 16.72
C LYS A 246 10.66 19.87 17.77
N LYS A 247 10.84 18.61 18.18
CA LYS A 247 11.84 18.22 19.18
C LYS A 247 13.20 17.93 18.55
N ILE A 248 13.29 17.86 17.23
CA ILE A 248 14.50 17.55 16.49
C ILE A 248 15.04 18.87 15.93
N PRO A 249 16.33 19.20 16.13
CA PRO A 249 16.92 20.41 15.55
C PRO A 249 16.81 20.39 14.02
N ASN A 250 16.58 21.56 13.42
CA ASN A 250 16.67 21.72 11.97
C ASN A 250 18.09 21.39 11.49
N GLY A 251 18.19 20.73 10.36
CA GLY A 251 19.48 20.35 9.77
C GLY A 251 19.41 19.15 8.84
N GLU A 252 20.57 18.80 8.32
CA GLU A 252 20.78 17.62 7.49
C GLU A 252 21.44 16.50 8.31
N TYR A 253 20.90 15.31 8.19
CA TYR A 253 21.39 14.10 8.87
C TYR A 253 21.66 13.05 7.81
N VAL A 254 22.83 12.41 7.86
CA VAL A 254 23.25 11.39 6.89
C VAL A 254 23.38 10.05 7.59
N GLY A 255 22.80 9.02 7.00
CA GLY A 255 22.97 7.62 7.38
C GLY A 255 23.47 6.80 6.21
N SER A 256 24.38 5.87 6.46
CA SER A 256 24.92 4.95 5.46
C SER A 256 24.45 3.52 5.74
N GLY A 257 24.23 2.77 4.71
CA GLY A 257 23.90 1.34 4.76
C GLY A 257 24.46 0.59 3.58
N GLN A 258 24.34 -0.72 3.60
CA GLN A 258 24.68 -1.57 2.46
C GLN A 258 23.81 -2.81 2.42
N MET A 259 23.57 -3.33 1.21
CA MET A 259 23.10 -4.69 0.98
C MET A 259 24.33 -5.59 0.81
N ASP A 260 24.31 -6.79 1.36
CA ASP A 260 25.46 -7.71 1.31
C ASP A 260 25.68 -8.30 -0.09
N SER A 261 24.61 -8.38 -0.89
CA SER A 261 24.62 -8.89 -2.27
C SER A 261 23.39 -8.38 -3.02
N ASN A 262 23.43 -8.39 -4.35
CA ASN A 262 22.24 -8.16 -5.17
C ASN A 262 21.46 -9.44 -5.50
N GLY A 263 21.91 -10.61 -4.99
CA GLY A 263 21.28 -11.91 -5.22
C GLY A 263 21.80 -12.65 -6.48
N VAL A 264 22.50 -11.96 -7.37
CA VAL A 264 22.98 -12.51 -8.65
C VAL A 264 24.50 -12.37 -8.78
N GLU A 265 25.06 -11.25 -8.39
CA GLU A 265 26.49 -10.93 -8.49
C GLU A 265 27.10 -10.82 -7.09
N GLU A 266 28.37 -11.20 -6.97
CA GLU A 266 29.12 -11.04 -5.73
C GLU A 266 29.44 -9.56 -5.48
N GLY A 267 29.36 -9.14 -4.23
CA GLY A 267 29.72 -7.79 -3.81
C GLY A 267 28.60 -7.06 -3.09
N THR A 268 28.98 -6.09 -2.28
CA THR A 268 28.05 -5.25 -1.52
C THR A 268 27.53 -4.11 -2.37
N VAL A 269 26.30 -3.67 -2.07
CA VAL A 269 25.67 -2.49 -2.70
C VAL A 269 25.52 -1.43 -1.62
N PRO A 270 26.47 -0.49 -1.47
CA PRO A 270 26.40 0.57 -0.48
C PRO A 270 25.44 1.68 -0.92
N PHE A 271 24.82 2.35 0.05
CA PHE A 271 23.96 3.51 -0.17
C PHE A 271 24.00 4.48 1.00
N ASP A 272 23.74 5.74 0.70
CA ASP A 272 23.56 6.80 1.68
C ASP A 272 22.13 7.33 1.62
N LEU A 273 21.60 7.69 2.77
CA LEU A 273 20.32 8.35 2.95
C LEU A 273 20.53 9.68 3.65
N LYS A 274 19.98 10.76 3.09
CA LYS A 274 19.95 12.06 3.73
C LYS A 274 18.55 12.32 4.28
N VAL A 275 18.46 12.75 5.53
CA VAL A 275 17.22 13.21 6.17
C VAL A 275 17.37 14.70 6.47
N ILE A 276 16.45 15.51 5.96
CA ILE A 276 16.43 16.96 6.17
C ILE A 276 15.24 17.31 7.05
N ILE A 277 15.51 17.95 8.17
CA ILE A 277 14.48 18.48 9.07
C ILE A 277 14.40 19.98 8.88
N GLU A 278 13.22 20.45 8.48
CA GLU A 278 12.91 21.87 8.29
C GLU A 278 11.63 22.20 9.06
N ASP A 279 11.76 22.84 10.22
CA ASP A 279 10.68 23.16 11.14
C ASP A 279 9.87 21.91 11.55
N GLU A 280 8.69 21.76 10.97
CA GLU A 280 7.77 20.66 11.27
C GLU A 280 7.64 19.68 10.08
N LYS A 281 8.62 19.67 9.17
CA LYS A 281 8.66 18.79 8.00
C LYS A 281 9.93 17.95 8.01
N VAL A 282 9.82 16.78 7.40
CA VAL A 282 10.93 15.88 7.16
C VAL A 282 10.98 15.48 5.69
N ILE A 283 12.17 15.59 5.12
CA ILE A 283 12.45 15.16 3.74
C ILE A 283 13.47 14.03 3.82
N LEU A 284 13.13 12.88 3.23
CA LEU A 284 14.03 11.76 3.06
C LEU A 284 14.56 11.80 1.62
N ASP A 285 15.81 12.22 1.48
CA ASP A 285 16.45 12.35 0.16
C ASP A 285 17.29 11.10 -0.14
N MET A 286 16.80 10.32 -1.09
CA MET A 286 17.43 9.10 -1.62
C MET A 286 17.92 9.29 -3.06
N SER A 287 18.05 10.54 -3.53
CA SER A 287 18.44 10.85 -4.92
C SER A 287 19.84 10.37 -5.28
N ASN A 288 20.73 10.19 -4.30
CA ASN A 288 22.08 9.67 -4.45
C ASN A 288 22.19 8.13 -4.34
N ALA A 289 21.05 7.42 -4.31
CA ALA A 289 21.06 5.97 -4.30
C ALA A 289 21.83 5.40 -5.50
N PRO A 290 22.49 4.22 -5.35
CA PRO A 290 23.17 3.57 -6.46
C PRO A 290 22.20 3.23 -7.60
N PRO A 291 22.68 3.01 -8.82
CA PRO A 291 21.85 2.53 -9.92
C PRO A 291 21.05 1.28 -9.53
N GLN A 292 19.89 1.09 -10.19
CA GLN A 292 19.15 -0.16 -10.03
C GLN A 292 20.03 -1.37 -10.34
N GLN A 293 19.79 -2.49 -9.66
CA GLN A 293 20.63 -3.69 -9.66
C GLN A 293 20.02 -4.80 -10.51
N ASN A 294 20.88 -5.72 -10.98
CA ASN A 294 20.50 -6.90 -11.75
C ASN A 294 19.94 -8.05 -10.87
N GLY A 295 19.27 -7.74 -9.79
CA GLY A 295 18.79 -8.75 -8.86
C GLY A 295 17.57 -8.29 -8.07
N PRO A 296 16.96 -9.17 -7.26
CA PRO A 296 15.69 -8.92 -6.61
C PRO A 296 15.79 -8.03 -5.36
N ILE A 297 16.73 -7.07 -5.33
CA ILE A 297 16.93 -6.15 -4.19
C ILE A 297 16.43 -4.74 -4.46
N ASN A 298 15.97 -4.45 -5.68
CA ASN A 298 15.46 -3.13 -6.01
C ASN A 298 14.20 -2.82 -5.22
N CYS A 299 14.09 -1.59 -4.72
CA CYS A 299 12.96 -1.15 -3.92
C CYS A 299 12.06 -0.23 -4.75
N PRO A 300 10.89 -0.70 -5.25
CA PRO A 300 9.97 0.14 -6.00
C PRO A 300 9.49 1.35 -5.20
N LEU A 301 9.16 2.44 -5.89
CA LEU A 301 8.76 3.71 -5.28
C LEU A 301 7.70 3.56 -4.16
N PRO A 302 6.64 2.72 -4.30
CA PRO A 302 5.68 2.54 -3.22
C PRO A 302 6.31 2.03 -1.92
N SER A 303 7.28 1.10 -1.98
CA SER A 303 7.98 0.61 -0.79
C SER A 303 8.94 1.63 -0.21
N THR A 304 9.63 2.40 -1.05
CA THR A 304 10.46 3.51 -0.60
C THR A 304 9.62 4.55 0.17
N VAL A 305 8.47 4.93 -0.36
CA VAL A 305 7.52 5.82 0.32
C VAL A 305 6.96 5.18 1.60
N SER A 306 6.61 3.89 1.54
CA SER A 306 6.10 3.17 2.71
C SER A 306 7.13 3.11 3.83
N THR A 307 8.40 2.88 3.52
CA THR A 307 9.49 2.88 4.52
C THR A 307 9.57 4.23 5.22
N ALA A 308 9.47 5.34 4.49
CA ALA A 308 9.44 6.68 5.09
C ALA A 308 8.22 6.87 6.02
N ARG A 309 7.01 6.48 5.58
CA ARG A 309 5.78 6.54 6.36
C ARG A 309 5.87 5.73 7.65
N VAL A 310 6.34 4.48 7.55
CA VAL A 310 6.48 3.55 8.69
C VAL A 310 7.53 4.05 9.67
N SER A 311 8.72 4.41 9.19
CA SER A 311 9.80 4.92 10.03
C SER A 311 9.37 6.14 10.83
N MET A 312 8.72 7.12 10.19
CA MET A 312 8.25 8.32 10.88
C MET A 312 7.11 8.02 11.85
N SER A 313 6.21 7.10 11.52
CA SER A 313 5.14 6.68 12.44
C SER A 313 5.70 6.01 13.69
N MET A 314 6.73 5.15 13.54
CA MET A 314 7.40 4.49 14.67
C MET A 314 8.19 5.50 15.54
N LEU A 315 8.92 6.42 14.91
CA LEU A 315 9.71 7.45 15.63
C LEU A 315 8.80 8.43 16.37
N ALA A 316 7.66 8.81 15.82
CA ALA A 316 6.70 9.66 16.49
C ALA A 316 6.08 9.01 17.73
N GLY A 317 6.18 7.69 17.89
CA GLY A 317 5.89 6.94 19.12
C GLY A 317 4.44 7.07 19.60
N SER A 318 3.48 7.16 18.69
CA SER A 318 2.06 7.28 19.03
C SER A 318 1.44 5.93 19.40
N ASN A 319 0.57 5.92 20.40
CA ASN A 319 -0.33 4.79 20.69
C ASN A 319 -1.51 4.72 19.69
N GLU A 320 -1.73 5.76 18.89
CA GLU A 320 -2.77 5.81 17.88
C GLU A 320 -2.27 5.15 16.58
N PRO A 321 -3.05 4.28 15.94
CA PRO A 321 -2.70 3.76 14.62
C PRO A 321 -2.53 4.89 13.60
N PRO A 322 -1.50 4.81 12.72
CA PRO A 322 -1.28 5.83 11.71
C PRO A 322 -2.47 5.95 10.75
N ASN A 323 -2.70 7.17 10.31
CA ASN A 323 -3.67 7.52 9.27
C ASN A 323 -3.01 8.52 8.29
N GLU A 324 -3.73 8.95 7.28
CA GLU A 324 -3.22 9.87 6.26
C GLU A 324 -2.56 11.14 6.83
N GLY A 325 -3.08 11.66 7.96
CA GLY A 325 -2.51 12.84 8.60
C GLY A 325 -1.06 12.66 9.04
N PHE A 326 -0.68 11.47 9.51
CA PHE A 326 0.72 11.17 9.87
C PHE A 326 1.69 11.40 8.72
N PHE A 327 1.23 11.27 7.48
CA PHE A 327 2.09 11.29 6.30
C PHE A 327 2.24 12.68 5.68
N ARG A 328 1.37 13.66 6.02
CA ARG A 328 1.39 15.02 5.48
C ARG A 328 2.72 15.76 5.69
N PRO A 329 3.43 15.63 6.83
CA PRO A 329 4.72 16.29 7.04
C PRO A 329 5.91 15.61 6.37
N ILE A 330 5.71 14.51 5.65
CA ILE A 330 6.77 13.66 5.11
C ILE A 330 6.88 13.86 3.59
N GLU A 331 8.10 14.11 3.10
CA GLU A 331 8.44 14.12 1.69
C GLU A 331 9.56 13.13 1.40
N VAL A 332 9.52 12.48 0.24
CA VAL A 332 10.57 11.58 -0.24
C VAL A 332 11.08 12.09 -1.57
N ILE A 333 12.40 12.22 -1.71
CA ILE A 333 13.07 12.57 -2.96
C ILE A 333 13.80 11.33 -3.48
N THR A 334 13.52 10.95 -4.72
CA THR A 334 14.16 9.81 -5.38
C THR A 334 14.60 10.18 -6.78
N LYS A 335 15.43 9.34 -7.38
CA LYS A 335 15.84 9.44 -8.77
C LYS A 335 15.42 8.17 -9.51
N PRO A 336 14.62 8.27 -10.60
CA PRO A 336 14.26 7.11 -11.41
C PRO A 336 15.50 6.39 -11.96
N GLY A 337 15.46 5.06 -12.00
CA GLY A 337 16.59 4.21 -12.42
C GLY A 337 17.61 3.93 -11.33
N THR A 338 17.27 4.17 -10.05
CA THR A 338 18.10 3.85 -8.90
C THR A 338 17.52 2.72 -8.06
N LEU A 339 18.30 2.19 -7.12
CA LEU A 339 17.93 1.12 -6.18
C LEU A 339 16.58 1.37 -5.48
N PHE A 340 16.26 2.63 -5.13
CA PHE A 340 15.06 3.03 -4.42
C PHE A 340 13.96 3.62 -5.30
N HIS A 341 14.15 3.60 -6.63
CA HIS A 341 13.16 3.96 -7.64
C HIS A 341 13.49 3.29 -8.98
N PRO A 342 13.45 1.94 -9.04
CA PRO A 342 13.75 1.21 -10.26
C PRO A 342 12.73 1.53 -11.36
N CYS A 343 13.18 1.50 -12.61
CA CYS A 343 12.33 1.58 -13.78
C CYS A 343 11.61 0.26 -14.06
N LEU A 344 10.66 0.28 -14.97
CA LEU A 344 9.96 -0.92 -15.45
C LEU A 344 10.98 -1.98 -15.87
N LEU A 345 10.73 -3.26 -15.55
CA LEU A 345 11.69 -4.36 -15.68
C LEU A 345 12.92 -4.17 -14.76
N TYR A 346 12.66 -3.81 -13.53
CA TYR A 346 13.59 -3.36 -12.49
C TYR A 346 14.78 -4.28 -12.24
N THR A 347 14.74 -5.51 -12.71
CA THR A 347 15.77 -6.51 -12.45
C THR A 347 16.82 -6.62 -13.54
N SER A 348 16.50 -6.22 -14.78
CA SER A 348 17.48 -6.17 -15.86
C SER A 348 17.13 -5.06 -16.84
N PRO A 349 18.09 -4.20 -17.25
CA PRO A 349 17.85 -3.29 -18.35
C PRO A 349 17.62 -4.14 -19.62
N SER A 350 16.41 -4.12 -20.13
CA SER A 350 16.11 -4.73 -21.43
C SER A 350 16.91 -4.01 -22.52
N PRO A 351 17.49 -4.71 -23.49
CA PRO A 351 18.09 -4.07 -24.67
C PRO A 351 17.13 -3.16 -25.44
N ARG A 352 15.83 -3.27 -25.18
CA ARG A 352 14.80 -2.40 -25.79
C ARG A 352 14.63 -1.05 -25.08
N ASP A 353 15.16 -0.90 -23.87
CA ASP A 353 15.11 0.35 -23.12
C ASP A 353 16.32 1.26 -23.43
N ILE A 354 17.20 0.83 -24.34
CA ILE A 354 18.42 1.54 -24.78
C ILE A 354 18.23 2.20 -26.14
N SER A 355 17.07 2.08 -26.76
CA SER A 355 16.78 2.68 -28.08
C SER A 355 15.96 3.96 -27.98
#